data_48f43e2771e805f38f5ef9352e986259
#
_entry.id   48f43e2771e805f38f5ef9352e986259
#
_cell.length_a   1.000
_cell.length_b   1.000
_cell.length_c   1.000
_cell.angle_alpha   90.00
_cell.angle_beta   90.00
_cell.angle_gamma   90.00
#
_symmetry.space_group_name_H-M   'P 1'
#
loop_
_entity.id
_entity.type
_entity.pdbx_description
1 polymer ?
#
loop_
_entity_poly.entity_id
_entity_poly.type
_entity_poly.pdbx_seq_one_letter_code
_entity_poly.pdbx_strand_id
1 'polypeptide(L)'
;MYWILFAPWVGTNDLVTQEMIKEFGQETFLVAEATNGIGDTKKNALLNLAKLTRYGFEKIMIENKLDALVTPRADAAPVLAIGGYPGISVPAGFDNNGVPFGIAFGGLKGSEPKLIEIAYGFEQATKIRKPPSF
;
A
#
# COMPACT_ATOMS: atom_id res chain seq x y z
N MET A 1 2.77 11.19 -16.48
CA MET A 1 3.75 12.25 -16.74
C MET A 1 4.55 12.57 -15.48
N TYR A 2 5.03 11.54 -14.74
CA TYR A 2 5.82 11.72 -13.50
C TYR A 2 7.12 10.90 -13.49
N TRP A 3 7.57 10.40 -14.64
CA TRP A 3 8.76 9.54 -14.75
C TRP A 3 10.08 10.30 -14.95
N ILE A 4 10.02 11.63 -15.11
CA ILE A 4 11.21 12.45 -15.46
C ILE A 4 12.04 12.87 -14.24
N LEU A 5 11.54 12.69 -13.02
CA LEU A 5 12.21 13.19 -11.81
C LEU A 5 13.16 12.19 -11.13
N PHE A 6 13.18 10.91 -11.53
CA PHE A 6 14.05 9.90 -10.91
C PHE A 6 15.35 9.60 -11.68
N ALA A 7 15.41 9.87 -12.98
CA ALA A 7 16.60 9.63 -13.79
C ALA A 7 17.86 10.44 -13.38
N PRO A 8 17.76 11.69 -12.88
CA PRO A 8 18.93 12.44 -12.44
C PRO A 8 19.52 11.97 -11.08
N TRP A 9 18.81 11.11 -10.34
CA TRP A 9 19.21 10.69 -8.99
C TRP A 9 20.12 9.45 -9.00
N VAL A 10 20.20 8.75 -10.11
CA VAL A 10 21.09 7.61 -10.26
C VAL A 10 22.45 8.12 -10.71
N GLY A 11 23.38 8.27 -9.79
CA GLY A 11 24.79 8.43 -10.13
C GLY A 11 25.50 9.74 -9.78
N THR A 12 24.94 10.62 -8.95
CA THR A 12 25.73 11.71 -8.38
C THR A 12 26.37 11.27 -7.08
N ASN A 13 27.71 11.38 -6.97
CA ASN A 13 28.49 10.89 -5.83
C ASN A 13 28.00 11.40 -4.46
N ASP A 14 27.44 12.61 -4.39
CA ASP A 14 26.93 13.18 -3.13
C ASP A 14 25.64 12.51 -2.65
N LEU A 15 24.78 12.08 -3.57
CA LEU A 15 23.54 11.37 -3.26
C LEU A 15 23.81 9.92 -2.87
N VAL A 16 24.80 9.26 -3.46
CA VAL A 16 25.20 7.88 -3.13
C VAL A 16 25.53 7.73 -1.64
N THR A 17 26.14 8.73 -1.03
CA THR A 17 26.50 8.72 0.39
C THR A 17 25.31 9.01 1.29
N GLN A 18 24.43 9.95 0.90
CA GLN A 18 23.24 10.31 1.67
C GLN A 18 22.18 9.22 1.64
N GLU A 19 22.02 8.53 0.51
CA GLU A 19 21.05 7.43 0.33
C GLU A 19 21.50 6.11 0.95
N MET A 20 22.70 6.04 1.54
CA MET A 20 23.26 4.81 2.12
C MET A 20 23.15 3.61 1.15
N ILE A 21 23.50 3.82 -0.11
CA ILE A 21 23.34 2.84 -1.19
C ILE A 21 24.11 1.55 -0.92
N LYS A 22 25.24 1.63 -0.20
CA LYS A 22 26.02 0.46 0.19
C LYS A 22 25.27 -0.46 1.16
N GLU A 23 24.42 0.11 2.02
CA GLU A 23 23.66 -0.60 3.04
C GLU A 23 22.31 -1.09 2.52
N PHE A 24 21.63 -0.27 1.70
CA PHE A 24 20.26 -0.54 1.25
C PHE A 24 20.15 -0.93 -0.23
N GLY A 25 21.20 -0.71 -1.03
CA GLY A 25 21.21 -1.01 -2.45
C GLY A 25 20.28 -0.12 -3.28
N GLN A 26 20.38 -0.25 -4.60
CA GLN A 26 19.47 0.41 -5.57
C GLN A 26 19.12 -0.50 -6.75
N GLU A 27 19.29 -1.80 -6.60
CA GLU A 27 19.13 -2.78 -7.68
C GLU A 27 17.77 -2.67 -8.36
N THR A 28 16.71 -2.46 -7.61
CA THR A 28 15.35 -2.32 -8.15
C THR A 28 15.23 -1.10 -9.08
N PHE A 29 15.84 0.02 -8.71
CA PHE A 29 15.83 1.24 -9.54
C PHE A 29 16.67 1.07 -10.80
N LEU A 30 17.83 0.45 -10.70
CA LEU A 30 18.71 0.16 -11.84
C LEU A 30 18.02 -0.76 -12.84
N VAL A 31 17.36 -1.82 -12.35
CA VAL A 31 16.59 -2.73 -13.20
C VAL A 31 15.41 -2.00 -13.84
N ALA A 32 14.72 -1.13 -13.10
CA ALA A 32 13.61 -0.34 -13.63
C ALA A 32 14.07 0.64 -14.72
N GLU A 33 15.23 1.30 -14.55
CA GLU A 33 15.79 2.20 -15.54
C GLU A 33 16.24 1.47 -16.82
N ALA A 34 16.77 0.26 -16.68
CA ALA A 34 17.16 -0.57 -17.83
C ALA A 34 15.97 -1.04 -18.68
N THR A 35 14.73 -0.83 -18.23
CA THR A 35 13.53 -1.21 -19.00
C THR A 35 13.22 -0.18 -20.08
N ASN A 36 13.01 -0.65 -21.32
CA ASN A 36 12.67 0.18 -22.47
C ASN A 36 11.14 0.44 -22.59
N GLY A 37 10.49 0.79 -21.49
CA GLY A 37 9.06 1.07 -21.47
C GLY A 37 8.17 -0.16 -21.26
N ILE A 38 6.88 -0.05 -21.63
CA ILE A 38 5.87 -1.10 -21.38
C ILE A 38 5.77 -2.04 -22.58
N GLY A 39 6.55 -3.11 -22.58
CA GLY A 39 6.44 -4.21 -23.55
C GLY A 39 5.25 -5.15 -23.26
N ASP A 40 5.05 -6.14 -24.15
CA ASP A 40 3.91 -7.07 -24.05
C ASP A 40 3.97 -7.95 -22.78
N THR A 41 5.14 -8.32 -22.32
CA THR A 41 5.32 -9.06 -21.05
C THR A 41 4.72 -8.28 -19.88
N LYS A 42 5.01 -6.98 -19.79
CA LYS A 42 4.47 -6.11 -18.73
C LYS A 42 2.96 -5.90 -18.88
N LYS A 43 2.46 -5.71 -20.12
CA LYS A 43 1.01 -5.61 -20.38
C LYS A 43 0.28 -6.87 -19.93
N ASN A 44 0.80 -8.06 -20.28
CA ASN A 44 0.21 -9.33 -19.87
C ASN A 44 0.24 -9.53 -18.35
N ALA A 45 1.33 -9.14 -17.68
CA ALA A 45 1.42 -9.18 -16.23
C ALA A 45 0.36 -8.28 -15.58
N LEU A 46 0.20 -7.04 -16.06
CA LEU A 46 -0.83 -6.11 -15.56
C LEU A 46 -2.26 -6.64 -15.77
N LEU A 47 -2.54 -7.24 -16.93
CA LEU A 47 -3.83 -7.88 -17.20
C LEU A 47 -4.09 -9.06 -16.26
N ASN A 48 -3.09 -9.88 -15.96
CA ASN A 48 -3.22 -10.97 -15.01
C ASN A 48 -3.45 -10.47 -13.59
N LEU A 49 -2.72 -9.45 -13.15
CA LEU A 49 -2.92 -8.83 -11.84
C LEU A 49 -4.33 -8.24 -11.71
N ALA A 50 -4.82 -7.54 -12.75
CA ALA A 50 -6.18 -7.01 -12.77
C ALA A 50 -7.24 -8.13 -12.71
N LYS A 51 -7.02 -9.26 -13.37
CA LYS A 51 -7.90 -10.43 -13.25
C LYS A 51 -7.90 -11.01 -11.85
N LEU A 52 -6.72 -11.19 -11.24
CA LEU A 52 -6.58 -11.75 -9.90
C LEU A 52 -7.29 -10.89 -8.84
N THR A 53 -7.15 -9.57 -8.92
CA THR A 53 -7.85 -8.67 -8.00
C THR A 53 -9.36 -8.67 -8.21
N ARG A 54 -9.82 -8.73 -9.46
CA ARG A 54 -11.25 -8.77 -9.79
C ARG A 54 -11.91 -10.08 -9.35
N TYR A 55 -11.31 -11.22 -9.67
CA TYR A 55 -11.85 -12.53 -9.30
C TYR A 55 -11.56 -12.93 -7.85
N GLY A 56 -10.60 -12.31 -7.21
CA GLY A 56 -10.31 -12.48 -5.79
C GLY A 56 -11.08 -11.46 -4.94
N PHE A 57 -10.46 -10.31 -4.67
CA PHE A 57 -10.96 -9.31 -3.73
C PHE A 57 -12.34 -8.76 -4.11
N GLU A 58 -12.50 -8.24 -5.34
CA GLU A 58 -13.76 -7.61 -5.77
C GLU A 58 -14.93 -8.60 -5.71
N LYS A 59 -14.71 -9.82 -6.21
CA LYS A 59 -15.72 -10.88 -6.18
C LYS A 59 -16.16 -11.19 -4.75
N ILE A 60 -15.22 -11.39 -3.81
CA ILE A 60 -15.52 -11.69 -2.41
C ILE A 60 -16.34 -10.56 -1.79
N MET A 61 -15.95 -9.32 -2.01
CA MET A 61 -16.67 -8.16 -1.49
C MET A 61 -18.12 -8.09 -1.98
N ILE A 62 -18.32 -8.31 -3.28
CA ILE A 62 -19.65 -8.21 -3.90
C ILE A 62 -20.53 -9.40 -3.50
N GLU A 63 -20.04 -10.63 -3.63
CA GLU A 63 -20.84 -11.84 -3.35
C GLU A 63 -21.28 -11.93 -1.88
N ASN A 64 -20.43 -11.46 -0.97
CA ASN A 64 -20.73 -11.46 0.45
C ASN A 64 -21.32 -10.14 0.96
N LYS A 65 -21.55 -9.17 0.08
CA LYS A 65 -22.10 -7.83 0.41
C LYS A 65 -21.31 -7.15 1.54
N LEU A 66 -19.98 -7.19 1.46
CA LEU A 66 -19.10 -6.63 2.48
C LEU A 66 -18.91 -5.13 2.25
N ASP A 67 -19.00 -4.35 3.32
CA ASP A 67 -18.68 -2.93 3.30
C ASP A 67 -17.17 -2.68 3.35
N ALA A 68 -16.43 -3.55 4.05
CA ALA A 68 -14.98 -3.49 4.14
C ALA A 68 -14.36 -4.87 4.41
N LEU A 69 -13.12 -5.06 3.95
CA LEU A 69 -12.21 -6.12 4.38
C LEU A 69 -11.29 -5.56 5.45
N VAL A 70 -11.17 -6.28 6.56
CA VAL A 70 -10.28 -5.90 7.68
C VAL A 70 -9.06 -6.81 7.68
N THR A 71 -7.88 -6.23 7.80
CA THR A 71 -6.63 -6.98 7.94
C THR A 71 -5.74 -6.40 9.03
N PRO A 72 -4.97 -7.25 9.74
CA PRO A 72 -3.90 -6.77 10.61
C PRO A 72 -2.89 -5.96 9.79
N ARG A 73 -2.38 -4.88 10.37
CA ARG A 73 -1.35 -4.05 9.73
C ARG A 73 -1.79 -3.61 8.31
N ALA A 74 -0.89 -3.78 7.33
CA ALA A 74 -1.12 -3.43 5.92
C ALA A 74 -1.13 -4.67 5.01
N ASP A 75 -1.54 -5.83 5.51
CA ASP A 75 -1.42 -7.11 4.79
C ASP A 75 -2.21 -7.15 3.47
N ALA A 76 -3.33 -6.41 3.39
CA ALA A 76 -4.09 -6.27 2.16
C ALA A 76 -3.55 -5.19 1.19
N ALA A 77 -2.57 -4.37 1.61
CA ALA A 77 -2.10 -3.26 0.80
C ALA A 77 -1.67 -3.63 -0.63
N PRO A 78 -0.94 -4.75 -0.88
CA PRO A 78 -0.60 -5.15 -2.23
C PRO A 78 -1.83 -5.40 -3.12
N VAL A 79 -2.85 -6.07 -2.60
CA VAL A 79 -4.09 -6.36 -3.34
C VAL A 79 -4.85 -5.09 -3.66
N LEU A 80 -4.96 -4.20 -2.68
CA LEU A 80 -5.63 -2.91 -2.85
C LEU A 80 -4.90 -2.03 -3.87
N ALA A 81 -3.56 -1.93 -3.76
CA ALA A 81 -2.74 -1.14 -4.67
C ALA A 81 -2.81 -1.65 -6.12
N ILE A 82 -2.72 -2.97 -6.33
CA ILE A 82 -2.79 -3.59 -7.66
C ILE A 82 -4.15 -3.35 -8.30
N GLY A 83 -5.23 -3.47 -7.53
CA GLY A 83 -6.60 -3.28 -8.04
C GLY A 83 -7.05 -1.83 -8.11
N GLY A 84 -6.29 -0.90 -7.52
CA GLY A 84 -6.67 0.52 -7.39
C GLY A 84 -7.88 0.68 -6.47
N TYR A 85 -7.91 -0.10 -5.38
CA TYR A 85 -8.96 -0.04 -4.35
C TYR A 85 -8.53 0.86 -3.19
N PRO A 86 -9.47 1.56 -2.56
CA PRO A 86 -9.17 2.39 -1.40
C PRO A 86 -8.89 1.54 -0.16
N GLY A 87 -8.06 2.10 0.72
CA GLY A 87 -7.79 1.54 2.05
C GLY A 87 -7.47 2.63 3.05
N ILE A 88 -7.82 2.39 4.30
CA ILE A 88 -7.52 3.27 5.43
C ILE A 88 -6.93 2.43 6.56
N SER A 89 -5.90 2.95 7.23
CA SER A 89 -5.29 2.32 8.40
C SER A 89 -5.51 3.16 9.64
N VAL A 90 -5.82 2.50 10.74
CA VAL A 90 -6.04 3.14 12.04
C VAL A 90 -5.25 2.42 13.14
N PRO A 91 -4.84 3.15 14.20
CA PRO A 91 -4.20 2.53 15.36
C PRO A 91 -5.12 1.48 16.00
N ALA A 92 -4.58 0.30 16.31
CA ALA A 92 -5.34 -0.80 16.91
C ALA A 92 -4.79 -1.27 18.25
N GLY A 93 -3.59 -0.85 18.62
CA GLY A 93 -3.00 -1.22 19.91
C GLY A 93 -1.51 -0.99 19.98
N PHE A 94 -0.94 -1.58 21.03
CA PHE A 94 0.51 -1.63 21.28
C PHE A 94 0.88 -3.07 21.61
N ASP A 95 2.01 -3.53 21.15
CA ASP A 95 2.56 -4.83 21.54
C ASP A 95 3.13 -4.79 22.96
N ASN A 96 3.67 -5.93 23.42
CA ASN A 96 4.26 -6.07 24.75
C ASN A 96 5.50 -5.18 24.97
N ASN A 97 6.11 -4.68 23.89
CA ASN A 97 7.26 -3.77 23.92
C ASN A 97 6.84 -2.29 23.79
N GLY A 98 5.52 -2.01 23.73
CA GLY A 98 4.99 -0.67 23.54
C GLY A 98 5.04 -0.19 22.08
N VAL A 99 5.33 -1.07 21.11
CA VAL A 99 5.35 -0.71 19.68
C VAL A 99 3.90 -0.64 19.16
N PRO A 100 3.49 0.48 18.56
CA PRO A 100 2.14 0.62 18.04
C PRO A 100 1.92 -0.28 16.82
N PHE A 101 0.74 -0.84 16.72
CA PHE A 101 0.28 -1.54 15.51
C PHE A 101 -1.09 -1.04 15.09
N GLY A 102 -1.39 -1.19 13.80
CA GLY A 102 -2.66 -0.78 13.22
C GLY A 102 -3.44 -1.94 12.63
N ILE A 103 -4.69 -1.65 12.27
CA ILE A 103 -5.50 -2.46 11.36
C ILE A 103 -5.81 -1.62 10.12
N ALA A 104 -6.03 -2.30 9.00
CA ALA A 104 -6.41 -1.67 7.76
C ALA A 104 -7.80 -2.14 7.32
N PHE A 105 -8.60 -1.20 6.82
CA PHE A 105 -9.88 -1.44 6.17
C PHE A 105 -9.72 -1.17 4.68
N GLY A 106 -10.02 -2.16 3.85
CA GLY A 106 -10.01 -2.03 2.39
C GLY A 106 -11.41 -2.17 1.83
N GLY A 107 -11.75 -1.42 0.79
CA GLY A 107 -13.08 -1.45 0.20
C GLY A 107 -13.06 -1.39 -1.32
N LEU A 108 -14.23 -1.48 -1.94
CA LEU A 108 -14.39 -1.32 -3.39
C LEU A 108 -14.16 0.14 -3.80
N LYS A 109 -13.92 0.36 -5.09
CA LYS A 109 -13.77 1.72 -5.65
C LYS A 109 -14.99 2.57 -5.33
N GLY A 110 -14.77 3.77 -4.81
CA GLY A 110 -15.83 4.69 -4.41
C GLY A 110 -16.36 4.47 -2.99
N SER A 111 -15.78 3.52 -2.23
CA SER A 111 -16.19 3.25 -0.84
C SER A 111 -15.46 4.10 0.20
N GLU A 112 -14.66 5.09 -0.21
CA GLU A 112 -13.87 5.93 0.70
C GLU A 112 -14.70 6.55 1.83
N PRO A 113 -15.91 7.11 1.60
CA PRO A 113 -16.74 7.65 2.68
C PRO A 113 -17.11 6.58 3.71
N LYS A 114 -17.47 5.37 3.26
CA LYS A 114 -17.81 4.24 4.13
C LYS A 114 -16.61 3.77 4.94
N LEU A 115 -15.43 3.71 4.32
CA LEU A 115 -14.20 3.35 5.03
C LEU A 115 -13.84 4.36 6.12
N ILE A 116 -14.04 5.67 5.85
CA ILE A 116 -13.83 6.72 6.85
C ILE A 116 -14.82 6.56 8.01
N GLU A 117 -16.10 6.29 7.72
CA GLU A 117 -17.12 6.04 8.74
C GLU A 117 -16.74 4.87 9.65
N ILE A 118 -16.34 3.74 9.06
CA ILE A 118 -15.91 2.53 9.78
C ILE A 118 -14.67 2.83 10.63
N ALA A 119 -13.66 3.44 10.05
CA ALA A 119 -12.40 3.78 10.72
C ALA A 119 -12.62 4.75 11.88
N TYR A 120 -13.44 5.77 11.69
CA TYR A 120 -13.83 6.70 12.74
C TYR A 120 -14.60 6.00 13.87
N GLY A 121 -15.57 5.15 13.53
CA GLY A 121 -16.31 4.35 14.51
C GLY A 121 -15.39 3.47 15.34
N PHE A 122 -14.42 2.81 14.72
CA PHE A 122 -13.42 2.01 15.40
C PHE A 122 -12.55 2.86 16.35
N GLU A 123 -12.04 4.00 15.87
CA GLU A 123 -11.22 4.91 16.68
C GLU A 123 -11.99 5.42 17.91
N GLN A 124 -13.26 5.84 17.72
CA GLN A 124 -14.09 6.33 18.82
C GLN A 124 -14.46 5.25 19.84
N ALA A 125 -14.65 4.02 19.38
CA ALA A 125 -14.97 2.90 20.26
C ALA A 125 -13.76 2.44 21.07
N THR A 126 -12.56 2.44 20.49
CA THR A 126 -11.36 1.89 21.11
C THR A 126 -10.53 2.93 21.87
N LYS A 127 -10.44 4.16 21.34
CA LYS A 127 -9.62 5.27 21.89
C LYS A 127 -8.18 4.86 22.22
N ILE A 128 -7.65 3.94 21.43
CA ILE A 128 -6.32 3.34 21.67
C ILE A 128 -5.18 4.30 21.36
N ARG A 129 -5.39 5.25 20.44
CA ARG A 129 -4.37 6.20 20.03
C ARG A 129 -3.81 6.97 21.22
N LYS A 130 -2.49 6.93 21.38
CA LYS A 130 -1.75 7.77 22.33
C LYS A 130 -0.76 8.63 21.55
N PRO A 131 -0.54 9.90 21.95
CA PRO A 131 0.56 10.69 21.39
C PRO A 131 1.90 10.05 21.79
N PRO A 132 2.93 10.19 20.96
CA PRO A 132 4.28 9.76 21.36
C PRO A 132 4.72 10.57 22.60
N SER A 133 5.33 9.88 23.56
CA SER A 133 6.01 10.51 24.68
C SER A 133 7.47 10.74 24.28
N PHE A 134 7.86 12.00 24.20
CA PHE A 134 9.25 12.39 24.01
C PHE A 134 9.89 12.67 25.36
#